data_4a59b667b7c9cd36c6578e19a6babaca
#
_entry.id   4a59b667b7c9cd36c6578e19a6babaca
#
_cell.length_a   1.000
_cell.length_b   1.000
_cell.length_c   1.000
_cell.angle_alpha   90.00
_cell.angle_beta   90.00
_cell.angle_gamma   90.00
#
_symmetry.space_group_name_H-M   'P 1'
#
loop_
_entity.id
_entity.type
_entity.pdbx_description
1 polymer ?
#
loop_
_entity_poly.entity_id
_entity_poly.type
_entity_poly.pdbx_seq_one_letter_code
_entity_poly.pdbx_strand_id
1 'polypeptide(L)'
;MNDYYLLRRLWSHLKSPIDGWLLLFTMGIFALSLVVLFSAANQNPAKVINKLTFIALALLIMWGVANIKPPLLMQMAVPAYVIGVLLLLGVALFGEVVNGSRRWLHIGVTRIQPSEILKLAVPLTVAWYFQKHEHHLRWFHFVV
;
A
#
# COMPACT_ATOMS: atom_id res chain seq x y z
N MET A 1 15.91 -29.45 -22.94
CA MET A 1 16.76 -29.32 -21.73
C MET A 1 16.78 -27.90 -21.17
N ASN A 2 16.06 -26.91 -21.78
CA ASN A 2 16.05 -25.50 -21.35
C ASN A 2 14.89 -25.12 -20.41
N ASP A 3 13.83 -25.92 -20.36
CA ASP A 3 12.62 -25.54 -19.61
C ASP A 3 12.80 -25.60 -18.09
N TYR A 4 13.64 -26.50 -17.61
CA TYR A 4 13.98 -26.60 -16.18
C TYR A 4 14.72 -25.35 -15.64
N TYR A 5 15.59 -24.76 -16.46
CA TYR A 5 16.31 -23.54 -16.09
C TYR A 5 15.42 -22.32 -16.09
N LEU A 6 14.48 -22.25 -17.04
CA LEU A 6 13.49 -21.17 -17.12
C LEU A 6 12.51 -21.25 -15.93
N LEU A 7 11.99 -22.42 -15.62
CA LEU A 7 11.11 -22.64 -14.47
C LEU A 7 11.81 -22.33 -13.15
N ARG A 8 13.06 -22.75 -12.97
CA ARG A 8 13.85 -22.47 -11.77
C ARG A 8 14.17 -20.98 -11.62
N ARG A 9 14.42 -20.29 -12.72
CA ARG A 9 14.66 -18.84 -12.75
C ARG A 9 13.37 -18.07 -12.46
N LEU A 10 12.25 -18.49 -13.02
CA LEU A 10 10.93 -17.94 -12.71
C LEU A 10 10.58 -18.17 -11.23
N TRP A 11 10.81 -19.36 -10.70
CA TRP A 11 10.57 -19.69 -9.29
C TRP A 11 11.45 -18.88 -8.33
N SER A 12 12.71 -18.64 -8.68
CA SER A 12 13.59 -17.80 -7.86
C SER A 12 13.15 -16.33 -7.86
N HIS A 13 12.67 -15.81 -8.98
CA HIS A 13 12.10 -14.46 -9.07
C HIS A 13 10.74 -14.35 -8.35
N LEU A 14 9.94 -15.38 -8.35
CA LEU A 14 8.66 -15.43 -7.62
C LEU A 14 8.83 -15.52 -6.10
N LYS A 15 9.94 -16.11 -5.65
CA LYS A 15 10.19 -16.38 -4.21
C LYS A 15 10.98 -15.28 -3.51
N SER A 16 11.69 -14.43 -4.24
CA SER A 16 12.69 -13.53 -3.66
C SER A 16 12.20 -12.19 -3.09
N PRO A 17 11.00 -11.63 -3.41
CA PRO A 17 10.70 -10.27 -2.97
C PRO A 17 9.94 -10.18 -1.64
N ILE A 18 9.45 -11.30 -1.08
CA ILE A 18 8.60 -11.24 0.12
C ILE A 18 9.19 -12.14 1.21
N ASP A 19 9.41 -11.55 2.39
CA ASP A 19 9.80 -12.30 3.59
C ASP A 19 8.69 -13.27 4.01
N GLY A 20 9.07 -14.56 4.21
CA GLY A 20 8.13 -15.62 4.53
C GLY A 20 7.41 -15.39 5.87
N TRP A 21 8.10 -14.83 6.88
CA TRP A 21 7.51 -14.52 8.17
C TRP A 21 6.49 -13.38 8.06
N LEU A 22 6.81 -12.33 7.32
CA LEU A 22 5.88 -11.24 7.04
C LEU A 22 4.62 -11.72 6.31
N LEU A 23 4.80 -12.60 5.32
CA LEU A 23 3.67 -13.19 4.60
C LEU A 23 2.81 -14.04 5.53
N LEU A 24 3.41 -14.85 6.40
CA LEU A 24 2.69 -15.70 7.36
C LEU A 24 1.84 -14.85 8.33
N PHE A 25 2.41 -13.79 8.91
CA PHE A 25 1.66 -12.89 9.78
C PHE A 25 0.55 -12.14 9.03
N THR A 26 0.81 -11.70 7.81
CA THR A 26 -0.19 -11.05 6.96
C THR A 26 -1.37 -11.98 6.68
N MET A 27 -1.10 -13.24 6.33
CA MET A 27 -2.15 -14.25 6.13
C MET A 27 -2.93 -14.53 7.42
N GLY A 28 -2.26 -14.57 8.58
CA GLY A 28 -2.92 -14.69 9.88
C GLY A 28 -3.90 -13.55 10.16
N ILE A 29 -3.50 -12.31 9.87
CA ILE A 29 -4.37 -11.14 10.00
C ILE A 29 -5.55 -11.20 9.04
N PHE A 30 -5.34 -11.64 7.80
CA PHE A 30 -6.44 -11.82 6.83
C PHE A 30 -7.41 -12.91 7.28
N ALA A 31 -6.93 -14.04 7.80
CA ALA A 31 -7.78 -15.09 8.33
C ALA A 31 -8.64 -14.58 9.49
N LEU A 32 -8.05 -13.87 10.46
CA LEU A 32 -8.79 -13.23 11.55
C LEU A 32 -9.81 -12.23 11.02
N SER A 33 -9.45 -11.40 10.05
CA SER A 33 -10.36 -10.43 9.42
C SER A 33 -11.57 -11.10 8.78
N LEU A 34 -11.40 -12.27 8.16
CA LEU A 34 -12.52 -13.04 7.57
C LEU A 34 -13.43 -13.61 8.64
N VAL A 35 -12.88 -14.16 9.73
CA VAL A 35 -13.67 -14.70 10.84
C VAL A 35 -14.52 -13.60 11.49
N VAL A 36 -13.89 -12.46 11.79
CA VAL A 36 -14.60 -11.30 12.38
C VAL A 36 -15.68 -10.78 11.42
N LEU A 37 -15.36 -10.67 10.12
CA LEU A 37 -16.32 -10.22 9.13
C LEU A 37 -17.51 -11.18 9.02
N PHE A 38 -17.26 -12.48 9.01
CA PHE A 38 -18.33 -13.50 8.93
C PHE A 38 -19.30 -13.38 10.11
N SER A 39 -18.74 -13.21 11.32
CA SER A 39 -19.52 -12.98 12.53
C SER A 39 -20.31 -11.66 12.47
N ALA A 40 -19.67 -10.55 12.10
CA ALA A 40 -20.27 -9.22 12.04
C ALA A 40 -21.28 -9.06 10.88
N ALA A 41 -21.13 -9.83 9.81
CA ALA A 41 -21.98 -9.78 8.62
C ALA A 41 -23.28 -10.60 8.76
N ASN A 42 -23.59 -11.08 9.94
CA ASN A 42 -24.75 -11.95 10.22
C ASN A 42 -24.74 -13.20 9.31
N GLN A 43 -23.56 -13.82 9.16
CA GLN A 43 -23.32 -15.03 8.37
C GLN A 43 -23.65 -14.87 6.87
N ASN A 44 -23.64 -13.66 6.32
CA ASN A 44 -23.93 -13.42 4.92
C ASN A 44 -22.71 -13.79 4.03
N PRO A 45 -22.79 -14.87 3.22
CA PRO A 45 -21.64 -15.35 2.45
C PRO A 45 -21.21 -14.38 1.35
N ALA A 46 -22.12 -13.58 0.80
CA ALA A 46 -21.80 -12.63 -0.27
C ALA A 46 -20.78 -11.56 0.20
N LYS A 47 -20.88 -11.11 1.45
CA LYS A 47 -19.93 -10.15 2.03
C LYS A 47 -18.55 -10.77 2.20
N VAL A 48 -18.47 -12.05 2.56
CA VAL A 48 -17.21 -12.78 2.71
C VAL A 48 -16.53 -12.98 1.34
N ILE A 49 -17.30 -13.35 0.32
CA ILE A 49 -16.79 -13.53 -1.05
C ILE A 49 -16.22 -12.21 -1.58
N ASN A 50 -16.95 -11.09 -1.42
CA ASN A 50 -16.44 -9.78 -1.81
C ASN A 50 -15.15 -9.43 -1.08
N LYS A 51 -15.04 -9.70 0.21
CA LYS A 51 -13.81 -9.45 0.98
C LYS A 51 -12.65 -10.32 0.49
N LEU A 52 -12.89 -11.60 0.19
CA LEU A 52 -11.89 -12.49 -0.39
C LEU A 52 -11.36 -11.97 -1.72
N THR A 53 -12.23 -11.47 -2.59
CA THR A 53 -11.82 -10.85 -3.86
C THR A 53 -10.90 -9.64 -3.64
N PHE A 54 -11.23 -8.76 -2.68
CA PHE A 54 -10.37 -7.64 -2.34
C PHE A 54 -9.03 -8.05 -1.71
N ILE A 55 -9.02 -9.10 -0.87
CA ILE A 55 -7.78 -9.65 -0.31
C ILE A 55 -6.90 -10.24 -1.42
N ALA A 56 -7.48 -11.01 -2.35
CA ALA A 56 -6.75 -11.57 -3.48
C ALA A 56 -6.15 -10.46 -4.36
N LEU A 57 -6.93 -9.42 -4.66
CA LEU A 57 -6.44 -8.24 -5.40
C LEU A 57 -5.32 -7.51 -4.65
N ALA A 58 -5.47 -7.31 -3.34
CA ALA A 58 -4.46 -6.67 -2.51
C ALA A 58 -3.14 -7.46 -2.48
N LEU A 59 -3.21 -8.80 -2.37
CA LEU A 59 -2.04 -9.67 -2.44
C LEU A 59 -1.34 -9.60 -3.80
N LEU A 60 -2.12 -9.55 -4.88
CA LEU A 60 -1.60 -9.41 -6.24
C LEU A 60 -0.87 -8.07 -6.42
N ILE A 61 -1.47 -6.97 -5.95
CA ILE A 61 -0.83 -5.64 -5.97
C ILE A 61 0.42 -5.63 -5.08
N MET A 62 0.35 -6.19 -3.88
CA MET A 62 1.49 -6.30 -2.97
C MET A 62 2.66 -7.04 -3.64
N TRP A 63 2.38 -8.17 -4.30
CA TRP A 63 3.40 -8.91 -5.03
C TRP A 63 3.97 -8.10 -6.20
N GLY A 64 3.12 -7.39 -6.95
CA GLY A 64 3.55 -6.50 -8.03
C GLY A 64 4.50 -5.41 -7.54
N VAL A 65 4.13 -4.72 -6.44
CA VAL A 65 4.96 -3.67 -5.84
C VAL A 65 6.26 -4.22 -5.26
N ALA A 66 6.26 -5.42 -4.67
CA ALA A 66 7.44 -6.07 -4.14
C ALA A 66 8.51 -6.38 -5.21
N ASN A 67 8.10 -6.48 -6.47
CA ASN A 67 9.02 -6.66 -7.61
C ASN A 67 9.59 -5.33 -8.15
N ILE A 68 9.13 -4.18 -7.68
CA ILE A 68 9.64 -2.88 -8.11
C ILE A 68 10.98 -2.62 -7.41
N LYS A 69 11.97 -2.22 -8.20
CA LYS A 69 13.31 -1.90 -7.67
C LYS A 69 13.24 -0.69 -6.73
N PRO A 70 13.89 -0.74 -5.54
CA PRO A 70 13.87 0.36 -4.58
C PRO A 70 14.22 1.74 -5.15
N PRO A 71 15.22 1.90 -6.05
CA PRO A 71 15.53 3.21 -6.63
C PRO A 71 14.36 3.84 -7.41
N LEU A 72 13.52 3.02 -8.05
CA LEU A 72 12.35 3.52 -8.77
C LEU A 72 11.27 4.02 -7.81
N LEU A 73 11.04 3.28 -6.72
CA LEU A 73 10.13 3.71 -5.66
C LEU A 73 10.56 5.03 -5.05
N MET A 74 11.86 5.22 -4.85
CA MET A 74 12.42 6.47 -4.32
C MET A 74 12.24 7.65 -5.26
N GLN A 75 12.37 7.45 -6.57
CA GLN A 75 12.10 8.49 -7.56
C GLN A 75 10.63 8.92 -7.55
N MET A 76 9.72 8.00 -7.24
CA MET A 76 8.28 8.28 -7.14
C MET A 76 7.87 8.92 -5.79
N ALA A 77 8.75 8.92 -4.78
CA ALA A 77 8.43 9.38 -3.44
C ALA A 77 7.95 10.84 -3.41
N VAL A 78 8.76 11.76 -3.95
CA VAL A 78 8.45 13.19 -3.96
C VAL A 78 7.21 13.51 -4.82
N PRO A 79 7.07 13.03 -6.06
CA PRO A 79 5.85 13.22 -6.83
C PRO A 79 4.60 12.68 -6.13
N ALA A 80 4.66 11.49 -5.54
CA ALA A 80 3.54 10.89 -4.82
C ALA A 80 3.14 11.74 -3.60
N TYR A 81 4.11 12.28 -2.87
CA TYR A 81 3.86 13.17 -1.74
C TYR A 81 3.18 14.47 -2.19
N VAL A 82 3.70 15.13 -3.24
CA VAL A 82 3.12 16.37 -3.77
C VAL A 82 1.69 16.14 -4.26
N ILE A 83 1.45 15.08 -5.01
CA ILE A 83 0.10 14.71 -5.47
C ILE A 83 -0.82 14.45 -4.26
N GLY A 84 -0.34 13.71 -3.26
CA GLY A 84 -1.12 13.44 -2.04
C GLY A 84 -1.51 14.72 -1.30
N VAL A 85 -0.59 15.69 -1.15
CA VAL A 85 -0.87 16.98 -0.52
C VAL A 85 -1.86 17.80 -1.34
N LEU A 86 -1.71 17.85 -2.67
CA LEU A 86 -2.66 18.54 -3.55
C LEU A 86 -4.06 17.94 -3.47
N LEU A 87 -4.17 16.61 -3.42
CA LEU A 87 -5.45 15.92 -3.22
C LEU A 87 -6.05 16.23 -1.84
N LEU A 88 -5.23 16.33 -0.80
CA LEU A 88 -5.68 16.73 0.54
C LEU A 88 -6.23 18.16 0.56
N LEU A 89 -5.55 19.09 -0.11
CA LEU A 89 -6.06 20.45 -0.30
C LEU A 89 -7.38 20.44 -1.07
N GLY A 90 -7.48 19.59 -2.11
CA GLY A 90 -8.74 19.39 -2.86
C GLY A 90 -9.87 18.89 -1.94
N VAL A 91 -9.60 17.97 -1.02
CA VAL A 91 -10.60 17.51 -0.03
C VAL A 91 -10.98 18.62 0.94
N ALA A 92 -10.02 19.43 1.39
CA ALA A 92 -10.31 20.53 2.30
C ALA A 92 -11.25 21.57 1.67
N LEU A 93 -11.12 21.82 0.36
CA LEU A 93 -11.92 22.78 -0.38
C LEU A 93 -13.23 22.21 -0.92
N PHE A 94 -13.22 21.00 -1.47
CA PHE A 94 -14.33 20.39 -2.22
C PHE A 94 -14.81 19.06 -1.64
N GLY A 95 -14.23 18.60 -0.52
CA GLY A 95 -14.56 17.30 0.08
C GLY A 95 -15.97 17.24 0.65
N GLU A 96 -16.61 16.08 0.54
CA GLU A 96 -17.89 15.82 1.19
C GLU A 96 -17.74 15.65 2.70
N VAL A 97 -18.71 16.19 3.43
CA VAL A 97 -18.83 16.00 4.88
C VAL A 97 -19.55 14.68 5.14
N VAL A 98 -18.78 13.67 5.58
CA VAL A 98 -19.33 12.39 6.00
C VAL A 98 -19.05 12.22 7.50
N ASN A 99 -20.10 12.01 8.29
CA ASN A 99 -20.00 11.88 9.75
C ASN A 99 -19.27 13.07 10.44
N GLY A 100 -19.55 14.31 9.98
CA GLY A 100 -18.97 15.52 10.57
C GLY A 100 -17.52 15.84 10.15
N SER A 101 -16.93 15.09 9.23
CA SER A 101 -15.58 15.36 8.76
C SER A 101 -15.45 15.25 7.23
N ARG A 102 -14.64 16.14 6.63
CA ARG A 102 -14.32 16.12 5.20
C ARG A 102 -13.12 15.20 4.98
N ARG A 103 -13.33 14.02 4.42
CA ARG A 103 -12.27 13.02 4.20
C ARG A 103 -12.27 12.39 2.82
N TRP A 104 -13.36 12.52 2.09
CA TRP A 104 -13.60 11.82 0.86
C TRP A 104 -13.69 12.81 -0.31
N LEU A 105 -13.03 12.46 -1.40
CA LEU A 105 -13.15 13.13 -2.68
C LEU A 105 -13.91 12.21 -3.64
N HIS A 106 -14.99 12.72 -4.23
CA HIS A 106 -15.68 12.03 -5.31
C HIS A 106 -14.96 12.32 -6.63
N ILE A 107 -14.40 11.27 -7.23
CA ILE A 107 -13.84 11.34 -8.58
C ILE A 107 -14.67 10.41 -9.46
N GLY A 108 -15.71 10.98 -10.07
CA GLY A 108 -16.65 10.22 -10.90
C GLY A 108 -17.42 9.19 -10.07
N VAL A 109 -17.22 7.91 -10.35
CA VAL A 109 -17.93 6.79 -9.69
C VAL A 109 -17.24 6.30 -8.41
N THR A 110 -16.00 6.74 -8.17
CA THR A 110 -15.16 6.21 -7.08
C THR A 110 -14.93 7.27 -6.01
N ARG A 111 -14.97 6.83 -4.75
CA ARG A 111 -14.57 7.65 -3.58
C ARG A 111 -13.13 7.36 -3.25
N ILE A 112 -12.29 8.39 -3.22
CA ILE A 112 -10.89 8.28 -2.86
C ILE A 112 -10.66 9.06 -1.57
N GLN A 113 -9.88 8.46 -0.66
CA GLN A 113 -9.43 9.12 0.56
C GLN A 113 -7.94 9.44 0.41
N PRO A 114 -7.56 10.70 0.16
CA PRO A 114 -6.17 11.08 -0.10
C PRO A 114 -5.21 10.77 1.05
N SER A 115 -5.68 10.73 2.27
CA SER A 115 -4.87 10.34 3.43
C SER A 115 -4.31 8.91 3.32
N GLU A 116 -4.98 7.99 2.62
CA GLU A 116 -4.45 6.64 2.42
C GLU A 116 -3.21 6.66 1.49
N ILE A 117 -3.23 7.53 0.48
CA ILE A 117 -2.09 7.72 -0.42
C ILE A 117 -0.90 8.31 0.37
N LEU A 118 -1.16 9.30 1.23
CA LEU A 118 -0.11 9.93 2.04
C LEU A 118 0.50 9.00 3.08
N LYS A 119 -0.25 8.05 3.63
CA LYS A 119 0.31 7.02 4.52
C LYS A 119 1.45 6.22 3.87
N LEU A 120 1.39 6.04 2.55
CA LEU A 120 2.46 5.39 1.79
C LEU A 120 3.53 6.39 1.33
N ALA A 121 3.11 7.58 0.88
CA ALA A 121 4.01 8.58 0.33
C ALA A 121 4.93 9.20 1.39
N VAL A 122 4.44 9.45 2.61
CA VAL A 122 5.26 10.06 3.69
C VAL A 122 6.44 9.19 4.07
N PRO A 123 6.28 7.90 4.47
CA PRO A 123 7.43 7.05 4.80
C PRO A 123 8.42 6.91 3.64
N LEU A 124 7.90 6.84 2.41
CA LEU A 124 8.72 6.72 1.22
C LEU A 124 9.56 8.00 0.99
N THR A 125 8.97 9.16 1.21
CA THR A 125 9.66 10.47 1.08
C THR A 125 10.70 10.64 2.18
N VAL A 126 10.39 10.22 3.40
CA VAL A 126 11.36 10.23 4.51
C VAL A 126 12.54 9.31 4.20
N ALA A 127 12.29 8.10 3.71
CA ALA A 127 13.35 7.18 3.30
C ALA A 127 14.22 7.75 2.18
N TRP A 128 13.60 8.38 1.17
CA TRP A 128 14.30 9.07 0.09
C TRP A 128 15.17 10.23 0.62
N TYR A 129 14.65 11.02 1.55
CA TYR A 129 15.38 12.14 2.14
C TYR A 129 16.63 11.67 2.89
N PHE A 130 16.50 10.65 3.75
CA PHE A 130 17.63 10.10 4.50
C PHE A 130 18.67 9.44 3.59
N GLN A 131 18.25 8.70 2.57
CA GLN A 131 19.18 8.13 1.59
C GLN A 131 19.97 9.21 0.86
N LYS A 132 19.32 10.31 0.46
CA LYS A 132 19.99 11.42 -0.24
C LYS A 132 21.02 12.13 0.62
N HIS A 133 20.83 12.16 1.95
CA HIS A 133 21.69 12.85 2.90
C HIS A 133 22.55 11.92 3.75
N GLU A 134 22.68 10.65 3.37
CA GLU A 134 23.40 9.61 4.12
C GLU A 134 24.82 10.02 4.56
N HIS A 135 25.56 10.76 3.72
CA HIS A 135 26.93 11.20 4.01
C HIS A 135 27.04 12.44 4.92
N HIS A 136 25.95 13.11 5.23
CA HIS A 136 25.93 14.36 6.00
C HIS A 136 24.84 14.39 7.08
N LEU A 137 24.50 13.25 7.66
CA LEU A 137 23.50 13.16 8.74
C LEU A 137 24.00 13.92 9.98
N ARG A 138 23.47 15.12 10.19
CA ARG A 138 23.59 15.89 11.43
C ARG A 138 22.29 15.74 12.22
N TRP A 139 22.36 15.96 13.53
CA TRP A 139 21.21 15.90 14.44
C TRP A 139 19.97 16.68 13.94
N PHE A 140 20.18 17.77 13.22
CA PHE A 140 19.09 18.58 12.63
C PHE A 140 18.24 17.83 11.60
N HIS A 141 18.73 16.79 10.96
CA HIS A 141 17.98 16.00 9.98
C HIS A 141 16.97 15.02 10.63
N PHE A 142 17.06 14.85 11.95
CA PHE A 142 16.12 14.01 12.71
C PHE A 142 14.94 14.80 13.28
N VAL A 143 14.96 16.15 13.16
CA VAL A 143 13.94 17.04 13.70
C VAL A 143 12.96 17.53 12.61
N VAL A 144 13.24 17.23 11.34
CA VAL A 144 12.37 17.50 10.20
C VAL A 144 11.45 16.32 9.96
#